data_921a7d9a80f5fdaefa2b2a07045529a1
#
_entry.id   921a7d9a80f5fdaefa2b2a07045529a1
#
_cell.length_a   1.000
_cell.length_b   1.000
_cell.length_c   1.000
_cell.angle_alpha   90.00
_cell.angle_beta   90.00
_cell.angle_gamma   90.00
#
_symmetry.space_group_name_H-M   'P 1'
#
loop_
_entity.id
_entity.type
_entity.pdbx_description
1 polymer ?
#
loop_
_entity_poly.entity_id
_entity_poly.type
_entity_poly.pdbx_seq_one_letter_code
_entity_poly.pdbx_strand_id
1 'polypeptide(L)'
;MTAEDLAGDVGGPLGAQYTAGEAWVVTALGEADLQNMAPLADALTEAAGKYSVVVLDTAAVTFADSTFLNLLLRIHQLTDLRIAAPAAGLKRLLDVTGADQALAVRGTVADAIS
;
A
#
# COMPACT_ATOMS: atom_id res chain seq x y z
N MET A 1 23.44 5.87 -14.67
CA MET A 1 22.85 5.74 -14.34
C MET A 1 22.47 5.75 -13.88
N THR A 2 22.49 6.05 -13.68
CA THR A 2 21.97 6.02 -13.16
C THR A 2 20.85 5.79 -13.13
N ALA A 3 20.61 5.06 -13.77
CA ALA A 3 19.24 4.69 -13.90
C ALA A 3 18.64 4.29 -12.61
N GLU A 4 19.42 3.76 -11.83
CA GLU A 4 18.95 3.30 -10.56
C GLU A 4 18.52 4.40 -9.66
N ASP A 5 19.22 5.48 -9.72
CA ASP A 5 18.80 6.60 -8.94
C ASP A 5 17.52 7.17 -9.49
N LEU A 6 17.35 7.05 -10.78
CA LEU A 6 16.09 7.46 -11.36
C LEU A 6 14.93 6.61 -10.87
N ALA A 7 15.20 5.33 -10.65
CA ALA A 7 14.15 4.46 -10.19
C ALA A 7 13.59 4.92 -8.85
N GLY A 8 14.44 5.42 -7.99
CA GLY A 8 13.97 5.94 -6.72
C GLY A 8 13.07 7.12 -6.88
N ASP A 9 13.40 8.01 -7.82
CA ASP A 9 12.59 9.17 -8.06
C ASP A 9 11.29 8.81 -8.74
N VAL A 10 11.36 7.92 -9.70
CA VAL A 10 10.20 7.55 -10.47
C VAL A 10 9.19 6.79 -9.65
N GLY A 11 9.66 6.05 -8.67
CA GLY A 11 8.80 5.20 -7.89
C GLY A 11 7.76 5.91 -7.05
N GLY A 12 7.97 7.20 -6.75
CA GLY A 12 7.06 7.92 -5.89
C GLY A 12 6.88 7.19 -4.58
N PRO A 13 5.65 6.85 -4.19
CA PRO A 13 5.40 6.15 -2.93
C PRO A 13 5.65 4.65 -2.99
N LEU A 14 6.06 4.11 -4.12
CA LEU A 14 6.29 2.68 -4.25
C LEU A 14 7.69 2.32 -3.75
N GLY A 15 7.76 1.39 -2.79
CA GLY A 15 9.01 0.87 -2.29
C GLY A 15 9.23 -0.57 -2.69
N ALA A 16 9.88 -1.35 -1.82
CA ALA A 16 10.23 -2.73 -2.11
C ALA A 16 9.00 -3.62 -2.23
N GLN A 17 9.13 -4.68 -2.98
CA GLN A 17 8.11 -5.72 -3.10
C GLN A 17 8.77 -7.07 -2.88
N TYR A 18 8.08 -7.97 -2.17
CA TYR A 18 8.63 -9.28 -1.87
C TYR A 18 7.51 -10.25 -1.48
N THR A 19 7.82 -11.54 -1.51
CA THR A 19 6.89 -12.55 -1.04
C THR A 19 7.08 -12.79 0.45
N ALA A 20 5.98 -13.06 1.14
CA ALA A 20 6.00 -13.44 2.55
C ALA A 20 4.91 -14.49 2.74
N GLY A 21 5.32 -15.74 2.94
CA GLY A 21 4.37 -16.84 2.93
C GLY A 21 3.72 -16.94 1.57
N GLU A 22 2.40 -16.92 1.55
CA GLU A 22 1.64 -16.95 0.29
C GLU A 22 1.21 -15.54 -0.14
N ALA A 23 1.59 -14.54 0.61
CA ALA A 23 1.21 -13.16 0.32
C ALA A 23 2.29 -12.45 -0.48
N TRP A 24 1.87 -11.47 -1.25
CA TRP A 24 2.78 -10.53 -1.90
C TRP A 24 2.74 -9.23 -1.10
N VAL A 25 3.90 -8.76 -0.67
CA VAL A 25 4.00 -7.53 0.12
C VAL A 25 4.51 -6.42 -0.76
N VAL A 26 3.77 -5.31 -0.76
CA VAL A 26 4.15 -4.08 -1.44
C VAL A 26 4.40 -3.04 -0.35
N THR A 27 5.53 -2.37 -0.40
CA THR A 27 5.85 -1.32 0.56
C THR A 27 5.49 0.03 -0.04
N ALA A 28 4.72 0.82 0.71
CA ALA A 28 4.46 2.20 0.35
C ALA A 28 5.26 3.10 1.28
N LEU A 29 5.74 4.22 0.76
CA LEU A 29 6.56 5.12 1.57
C LEU A 29 6.40 6.56 1.11
N GLY A 30 6.71 7.47 2.02
CA GLY A 30 6.67 8.90 1.74
C GLY A 30 5.27 9.43 1.53
N GLU A 31 5.14 10.37 0.61
CA GLU A 31 3.86 11.02 0.34
C GLU A 31 3.12 10.27 -0.75
N ALA A 32 1.92 9.83 -0.43
CA ALA A 32 1.07 9.09 -1.36
C ALA A 32 -0.11 10.00 -1.75
N ASP A 33 0.03 10.72 -2.85
CA ASP A 33 -0.95 11.70 -3.28
C ASP A 33 -1.28 11.56 -4.76
N LEU A 34 -2.21 12.40 -5.22
CA LEU A 34 -2.73 12.33 -6.58
C LEU A 34 -1.65 12.41 -7.65
N GLN A 35 -0.57 13.15 -7.40
CA GLN A 35 0.42 13.41 -8.44
C GLN A 35 1.44 12.30 -8.61
N ASN A 36 1.59 11.40 -7.63
CA ASN A 36 2.63 10.39 -7.69
C ASN A 36 2.12 8.97 -7.49
N MET A 37 0.81 8.76 -7.63
CA MET A 37 0.19 7.50 -7.27
C MET A 37 0.37 6.39 -8.31
N ALA A 38 0.64 6.73 -9.58
CA ALA A 38 0.59 5.76 -10.66
C ALA A 38 1.47 4.52 -10.46
N PRO A 39 2.75 4.66 -10.07
CA PRO A 39 3.57 3.46 -9.89
C PRO A 39 3.03 2.52 -8.82
N LEU A 40 2.54 3.08 -7.71
CA LEU A 40 1.97 2.27 -6.65
C LEU A 40 0.68 1.60 -7.11
N ALA A 41 -0.17 2.34 -7.81
CA ALA A 41 -1.42 1.80 -8.33
C ALA A 41 -1.16 0.65 -9.29
N ASP A 42 -0.18 0.81 -10.17
CA ASP A 42 0.18 -0.23 -11.14
C ASP A 42 0.69 -1.48 -10.43
N ALA A 43 1.56 -1.30 -9.43
CA ALA A 43 2.12 -2.43 -8.69
C ALA A 43 1.04 -3.19 -7.93
N LEU A 44 0.11 -2.48 -7.30
CA LEU A 44 -0.97 -3.12 -6.56
C LEU A 44 -1.95 -3.81 -7.50
N THR A 45 -2.26 -3.21 -8.62
CA THR A 45 -3.17 -3.81 -9.60
C THR A 45 -2.58 -5.09 -10.16
N GLU A 46 -1.28 -5.07 -10.49
CA GLU A 46 -0.61 -6.25 -11.01
C GLU A 46 -0.57 -7.35 -9.95
N ALA A 47 -0.22 -7.00 -8.71
CA ALA A 47 -0.19 -7.98 -7.63
C ALA A 47 -1.57 -8.58 -7.38
N ALA A 48 -2.62 -7.76 -7.46
CA ALA A 48 -3.99 -8.25 -7.25
C ALA A 48 -4.39 -9.28 -8.29
N GLY A 49 -3.82 -9.20 -9.49
CA GLY A 49 -4.10 -10.17 -10.54
C GLY A 49 -3.33 -11.47 -10.39
N LYS A 50 -2.31 -11.50 -9.54
CA LYS A 50 -1.43 -12.66 -9.41
C LYS A 50 -1.53 -13.36 -8.06
N TYR A 51 -1.90 -12.63 -7.02
CA TYR A 51 -1.86 -13.15 -5.64
C TYR A 51 -3.24 -13.01 -5.00
N SER A 52 -3.63 -14.02 -4.24
CA SER A 52 -4.90 -13.99 -3.52
C SER A 52 -4.83 -13.12 -2.27
N VAL A 53 -3.63 -12.87 -1.76
CA VAL A 53 -3.43 -12.00 -0.60
C VAL A 53 -2.33 -11.01 -0.94
N VAL A 54 -2.62 -9.73 -0.80
CA VAL A 54 -1.65 -8.66 -1.00
C VAL A 54 -1.60 -7.85 0.30
N VAL A 55 -0.40 -7.66 0.83
CA VAL A 55 -0.17 -6.85 2.02
C VAL A 55 0.48 -5.54 1.59
N LEU A 56 -0.09 -4.43 2.02
CA LEU A 56 0.52 -3.12 1.80
C LEU A 56 1.12 -2.66 3.11
N ASP A 57 2.45 -2.57 3.15
CA ASP A 57 3.17 -2.10 4.33
C ASP A 57 3.22 -0.57 4.27
N THR A 58 2.57 0.08 5.22
CA THR A 58 2.39 1.52 5.22
C THR A 58 3.15 2.22 6.35
N ALA A 59 4.08 1.53 7.00
CA ALA A 59 4.81 2.09 8.14
C ALA A 59 5.58 3.37 7.78
N ALA A 60 6.05 3.47 6.55
CA ALA A 60 6.86 4.61 6.10
C ALA A 60 6.06 5.65 5.30
N VAL A 61 4.74 5.53 5.26
CA VAL A 61 3.90 6.54 4.59
C VAL A 61 3.78 7.74 5.51
N THR A 62 4.22 8.92 5.03
CA THR A 62 4.22 10.13 5.83
C THR A 62 3.02 11.02 5.55
N PHE A 63 2.38 10.86 4.39
CA PHE A 63 1.19 11.62 4.01
C PHE A 63 0.35 10.78 3.06
N ALA A 64 -0.95 10.84 3.24
CA ALA A 64 -1.90 10.16 2.36
C ALA A 64 -3.16 11.00 2.24
N ASP A 65 -3.75 10.99 1.05
CA ASP A 65 -4.99 11.72 0.80
C ASP A 65 -6.09 10.78 0.33
N SER A 66 -7.21 11.35 -0.08
CA SER A 66 -8.35 10.55 -0.51
C SER A 66 -8.06 9.74 -1.77
N THR A 67 -7.12 10.19 -2.60
CA THR A 67 -6.72 9.43 -3.79
C THR A 67 -6.08 8.11 -3.38
N PHE A 68 -5.20 8.14 -2.38
CA PHE A 68 -4.61 6.93 -1.84
C PHE A 68 -5.67 6.02 -1.24
N LEU A 69 -6.57 6.59 -0.46
CA LEU A 69 -7.64 5.82 0.16
C LEU A 69 -8.53 5.15 -0.89
N ASN A 70 -8.89 5.88 -1.94
CA ASN A 70 -9.71 5.31 -3.02
C ASN A 70 -8.99 4.18 -3.74
N LEU A 71 -7.67 4.30 -3.90
CA LEU A 71 -6.87 3.23 -4.48
C LEU A 71 -6.96 1.97 -3.63
N LEU A 72 -6.82 2.10 -2.31
CA LEU A 72 -6.87 0.95 -1.42
C LEU A 72 -8.23 0.26 -1.50
N LEU A 73 -9.30 1.03 -1.52
CA LEU A 73 -10.65 0.47 -1.60
C LEU A 73 -10.86 -0.26 -2.93
N ARG A 74 -10.33 0.29 -4.02
CA ARG A 74 -10.45 -0.34 -5.33
C ARG A 74 -9.68 -1.66 -5.37
N ILE A 75 -8.45 -1.67 -4.84
CA ILE A 75 -7.64 -2.89 -4.84
C ILE A 75 -8.28 -3.95 -3.95
N HIS A 76 -8.88 -3.53 -2.84
CA HIS A 76 -9.56 -4.47 -1.94
C HIS A 76 -10.70 -5.22 -2.64
N GLN A 77 -11.28 -4.64 -3.67
CA GLN A 77 -12.31 -5.33 -4.43
C GLN A 77 -11.75 -6.37 -5.40
N LEU A 78 -10.45 -6.31 -5.67
CA LEU A 78 -9.80 -7.23 -6.61
C LEU A 78 -9.12 -8.40 -5.92
N THR A 79 -8.71 -8.23 -4.68
CA THR A 79 -7.95 -9.23 -3.94
C THR A 79 -8.15 -9.02 -2.44
N ASP A 80 -7.67 -9.95 -1.64
CA ASP A 80 -7.66 -9.79 -0.18
C ASP A 80 -6.51 -8.84 0.17
N LEU A 81 -6.81 -7.56 0.23
CA LEU A 81 -5.82 -6.54 0.55
C LEU A 81 -5.79 -6.32 2.05
N ARG A 82 -4.60 -6.37 2.64
CA ARG A 82 -4.39 -6.13 4.06
C ARG A 82 -3.42 -4.97 4.23
N ILE A 83 -3.80 -4.01 5.06
CA ILE A 83 -2.99 -2.84 5.35
C ILE A 83 -2.19 -3.12 6.62
N ALA A 84 -0.87 -3.03 6.52
CA ALA A 84 0.00 -3.35 7.66
C ALA A 84 0.66 -2.10 8.20
N ALA A 85 0.73 -2.02 9.52
CA ALA A 85 1.51 -1.04 10.26
C ALA A 85 1.23 0.42 9.87
N PRO A 86 -0.04 0.83 9.74
CA PRO A 86 -0.29 2.22 9.36
C PRO A 86 0.27 3.19 10.40
N ALA A 87 1.01 4.18 9.95
CA ALA A 87 1.48 5.25 10.81
C ALA A 87 0.29 6.07 11.28
N ALA A 88 0.51 6.92 12.30
CA ALA A 88 -0.59 7.60 12.98
C ALA A 88 -1.48 8.39 12.04
N GLY A 89 -0.90 9.11 11.07
CA GLY A 89 -1.69 9.92 10.15
C GLY A 89 -2.59 9.09 9.27
N LEU A 90 -2.08 8.00 8.72
CA LEU A 90 -2.89 7.11 7.89
C LEU A 90 -3.94 6.41 8.73
N LYS A 91 -3.55 5.95 9.92
CA LYS A 91 -4.50 5.27 10.80
C LYS A 91 -5.68 6.19 11.13
N ARG A 92 -5.39 7.46 11.38
CA ARG A 92 -6.44 8.44 11.65
C ARG A 92 -7.34 8.65 10.43
N LEU A 93 -6.74 8.73 9.24
CA LEU A 93 -7.52 8.88 8.01
C LEU A 93 -8.46 7.70 7.82
N LEU A 94 -7.96 6.49 8.03
CA LEU A 94 -8.78 5.27 7.91
C LEU A 94 -9.93 5.28 8.93
N ASP A 95 -9.64 5.72 10.14
CA ASP A 95 -10.64 5.77 11.21
C ASP A 95 -11.72 6.82 10.92
N VAL A 96 -11.30 8.04 10.59
CA VAL A 96 -12.22 9.16 10.37
C VAL A 96 -13.14 8.90 9.18
N THR A 97 -12.63 8.27 8.14
CA THR A 97 -13.43 7.98 6.94
C THR A 97 -14.24 6.70 7.06
N GLY A 98 -14.01 5.90 8.09
CA GLY A 98 -14.66 4.61 8.22
C GLY A 98 -14.05 3.52 7.36
N ALA A 99 -12.98 3.81 6.64
CA ALA A 99 -12.36 2.83 5.76
C ALA A 99 -11.79 1.64 6.50
N ASP A 100 -11.42 1.81 7.78
CA ASP A 100 -10.92 0.71 8.59
C ASP A 100 -12.00 -0.35 8.84
N GLN A 101 -13.26 -0.04 8.59
CA GLN A 101 -14.33 -1.02 8.67
C GLN A 101 -14.40 -1.88 7.42
N ALA A 102 -13.97 -1.34 6.29
CA ALA A 102 -13.99 -2.05 5.01
C ALA A 102 -12.67 -2.77 4.72
N LEU A 103 -11.56 -2.21 5.19
CA LEU A 103 -10.23 -2.74 4.91
C LEU A 103 -9.72 -3.54 6.11
N ALA A 104 -8.97 -4.61 5.82
CA ALA A 104 -8.30 -5.36 6.86
C ALA A 104 -7.04 -4.61 7.27
N VAL A 105 -6.98 -4.14 8.52
CA VAL A 105 -5.85 -3.37 9.04
C VAL A 105 -5.19 -4.17 10.14
N ARG A 106 -3.87 -4.29 10.07
CA ARG A 106 -3.08 -5.04 11.05
C ARG A 106 -1.92 -4.20 11.53
N GLY A 107 -1.45 -4.49 12.73
CA GLY A 107 -0.39 -3.70 13.35
C GLY A 107 1.00 -3.94 12.77
N THR A 108 1.23 -5.10 12.17
CA THR A 108 2.52 -5.44 11.58
C THR A 108 2.33 -6.22 10.31
N VAL A 109 3.39 -6.31 9.49
CA VAL A 109 3.37 -7.16 8.31
C VAL A 109 3.19 -8.62 8.73
N ALA A 110 3.86 -9.05 9.79
CA ALA A 110 3.72 -10.43 10.27
C ALA A 110 2.28 -10.77 10.60
N ASP A 111 1.56 -9.87 11.26
CA ASP A 111 0.15 -10.08 11.56
C ASP A 111 -0.69 -10.10 10.30
N ALA A 112 -0.32 -9.29 9.31
CA ALA A 112 -1.09 -9.19 8.08
C ALA A 112 -0.99 -10.45 7.23
N ILE A 113 0.12 -11.17 7.29
CA ILE A 113 0.30 -12.37 6.48
C ILE A 113 -0.18 -13.64 7.17
N SER A 114 -0.55 -13.57 8.46
CA SER A 114 -0.99 -14.76 9.19
C SER A 114 -2.42 -15.20 8.81
#